data_0b9cd5040b25c8595ff56c4fc5cfd68c
#
_entry.id   0b9cd5040b25c8595ff56c4fc5cfd68c
#
_cell.length_a   1.000
_cell.length_b   1.000
_cell.length_c   1.000
_cell.angle_alpha   90.00
_cell.angle_beta   90.00
_cell.angle_gamma   90.00
#
_symmetry.space_group_name_H-M   'P 1'
#
loop_
_entity.id
_entity.type
_entity.pdbx_description
1 polymer ?
#
loop_
_entity_poly.entity_id
_entity_poly.type
_entity_poly.pdbx_seq_one_letter_code
_entity_poly.pdbx_strand_id
1 'polypeptide(L)'
;DKEHYFDPKKLSQHLTGYTGETCCTYNMLKLSRHLFCWTGDSSIADYYERALYNHILGQQDPETGMVTYFLPLLSGSHKLYSTKENSFWCCVGSGFENHAKYGEAIYYHNNQGIYVNLFIPSQVTWKEKGLTLLQETEFPKEETTRFTIRAEKPVRTTVYLRYPSWSKKAEVLVNGKKVAVKQKPGSYIAITRDWKDNDRISATYPMQIELEATPDNPNKVALLYGPLVLAGERGTEGMQAPAPFSNPAHYNDYYTYNFHVPADLRTSLKVDMKHP
;
A
#
# COMPACT_ATOMS: atom_id res chain seq x y z
N ASP A 1 -0.15 15.47 12.94
CA ASP A 1 -0.73 14.84 14.10
C ASP A 1 -1.98 15.54 14.59
N LYS A 2 -2.04 16.80 14.46
CA LYS A 2 -3.28 17.54 14.65
C LYS A 2 -3.97 17.58 13.30
N GLU A 3 -5.17 17.13 13.26
CA GLU A 3 -6.05 16.93 12.11
C GLU A 3 -5.95 18.01 11.01
N HIS A 4 -5.59 19.23 11.36
CA HIS A 4 -5.61 20.39 10.47
C HIS A 4 -4.24 21.05 10.24
N TYR A 5 -3.18 20.55 10.84
CA TYR A 5 -1.91 21.25 10.86
C TYR A 5 -0.69 20.37 10.81
N PHE A 6 0.23 20.75 9.96
CA PHE A 6 1.61 20.25 9.98
C PHE A 6 2.59 21.43 10.00
N ASP A 7 3.53 21.43 10.94
CA ASP A 7 4.69 22.29 10.84
C ASP A 7 5.52 21.83 9.64
N PRO A 8 5.78 22.71 8.64
CA PRO A 8 6.54 22.32 7.48
C PRO A 8 7.91 21.75 7.85
N LYS A 9 8.31 20.68 7.22
CA LYS A 9 9.64 20.04 7.38
C LYS A 9 9.97 19.57 8.81
N LYS A 10 8.95 19.18 9.59
CA LYS A 10 9.12 18.67 10.96
C LYS A 10 8.39 17.34 11.18
N LEU A 11 8.39 16.48 10.18
CA LEU A 11 7.66 15.21 10.23
C LEU A 11 8.05 14.36 11.44
N SER A 12 9.33 14.30 11.77
CA SER A 12 9.83 13.49 12.90
C SER A 12 9.22 13.86 14.25
N GLN A 13 8.73 15.10 14.41
CA GLN A 13 8.10 15.59 15.63
C GLN A 13 6.61 15.26 15.72
N HIS A 14 6.03 14.82 14.59
CA HIS A 14 4.60 14.56 14.45
C HIS A 14 4.26 13.06 14.34
N LEU A 15 5.21 12.16 14.59
CA LEU A 15 4.97 10.73 14.68
C LEU A 15 4.38 10.40 16.06
N THR A 16 3.10 10.61 16.22
CA THR A 16 2.36 10.50 17.49
C THR A 16 1.25 9.45 17.42
N GLY A 17 0.51 9.27 18.50
CA GLY A 17 -0.70 8.44 18.53
C GLY A 17 -1.87 9.02 17.72
N TYR A 18 -1.77 10.27 17.27
CA TYR A 18 -2.81 11.00 16.52
C TYR A 18 -2.36 11.34 15.10
N THR A 19 -1.45 10.59 14.57
CA THR A 19 -0.93 10.77 13.21
C THR A 19 -1.48 9.66 12.32
N GLY A 20 -1.64 9.95 11.04
CA GLY A 20 -2.18 9.00 10.10
C GLY A 20 -3.71 8.96 10.12
N GLU A 21 -4.34 10.12 9.92
CA GLU A 21 -5.79 10.20 9.75
C GLU A 21 -6.23 9.48 8.48
N THR A 22 -7.20 8.58 8.63
CA THR A 22 -7.68 7.73 7.52
C THR A 22 -8.32 8.54 6.40
N CYS A 23 -9.09 9.59 6.72
CA CYS A 23 -9.69 10.44 5.71
C CYS A 23 -8.67 11.17 4.85
N CYS A 24 -7.56 11.61 5.44
CA CYS A 24 -6.48 12.25 4.68
C CYS A 24 -5.90 11.30 3.64
N THR A 25 -5.57 10.07 4.04
CA THR A 25 -5.06 9.06 3.12
C THR A 25 -6.09 8.67 2.06
N TYR A 26 -7.35 8.49 2.43
CA TYR A 26 -8.44 8.23 1.50
C TYR A 26 -8.53 9.31 0.40
N ASN A 27 -8.52 10.59 0.79
CA ASN A 27 -8.59 11.69 -0.16
C ASN A 27 -7.32 11.79 -1.02
N MET A 28 -6.13 11.52 -0.45
CA MET A 28 -4.90 11.45 -1.22
C MET A 28 -4.91 10.33 -2.25
N LEU A 29 -5.52 9.17 -1.95
CA LEU A 29 -5.67 8.09 -2.94
C LEU A 29 -6.65 8.48 -4.06
N LYS A 30 -7.75 9.20 -3.74
CA LYS A 30 -8.64 9.77 -4.78
C LYS A 30 -7.89 10.74 -5.70
N LEU A 31 -7.11 11.66 -5.11
CA LEU A 31 -6.29 12.61 -5.86
C LEU A 31 -5.25 11.88 -6.72
N SER A 32 -4.59 10.86 -6.16
CA SER A 32 -3.58 10.06 -6.86
C SER A 32 -4.13 9.43 -8.14
N ARG A 33 -5.37 8.95 -8.13
CA ARG A 33 -6.02 8.40 -9.33
C ARG A 33 -6.14 9.44 -10.44
N HIS A 34 -6.57 10.66 -10.10
CA HIS A 34 -6.67 11.76 -11.08
C HIS A 34 -5.29 12.17 -11.59
N LEU A 35 -4.31 12.33 -10.70
CA LEU A 35 -2.94 12.67 -11.08
C LEU A 35 -2.33 11.61 -12.00
N PHE A 36 -2.58 10.33 -11.70
CA PHE A 36 -2.11 9.25 -12.57
C PHE A 36 -2.75 9.32 -13.97
N CYS A 37 -4.06 9.56 -14.06
CA CYS A 37 -4.73 9.75 -15.35
C CYS A 37 -4.15 10.89 -16.18
N TRP A 38 -3.65 11.95 -15.55
CA TRP A 38 -3.08 13.10 -16.23
C TRP A 38 -1.61 12.93 -16.62
N THR A 39 -0.84 12.21 -15.81
CA THR A 39 0.62 12.16 -15.95
C THR A 39 1.17 10.80 -16.39
N GLY A 40 0.50 9.70 -16.01
CA GLY A 40 1.04 8.34 -16.17
C GLY A 40 2.29 8.06 -15.33
N ASP A 41 2.56 8.89 -14.31
CA ASP A 41 3.76 8.79 -13.47
C ASP A 41 3.65 7.60 -12.50
N SER A 42 4.60 6.67 -12.59
CA SER A 42 4.68 5.48 -11.74
C SER A 42 4.89 5.78 -10.25
N SER A 43 5.47 6.93 -9.90
CA SER A 43 5.67 7.34 -8.51
C SER A 43 4.34 7.50 -7.77
N ILE A 44 3.29 7.89 -8.49
CA ILE A 44 1.93 7.99 -7.95
C ILE A 44 1.38 6.60 -7.61
N ALA A 45 1.67 5.60 -8.44
CA ALA A 45 1.26 4.23 -8.16
C ALA A 45 2.06 3.61 -7.01
N ASP A 46 3.35 3.95 -6.86
CA ASP A 46 4.17 3.56 -5.71
C ASP A 46 3.61 4.14 -4.40
N TYR A 47 3.24 5.43 -4.40
CA TYR A 47 2.56 6.05 -3.26
C TYR A 47 1.23 5.36 -2.94
N TYR A 48 0.41 5.11 -3.97
CA TYR A 48 -0.89 4.45 -3.81
C TYR A 48 -0.74 3.07 -3.17
N GLU A 49 0.19 2.25 -3.67
CA GLU A 49 0.46 0.91 -3.13
C GLU A 49 0.89 0.97 -1.66
N ARG A 50 1.85 1.86 -1.34
CA ARG A 50 2.35 2.03 0.04
C ARG A 50 1.22 2.44 0.99
N ALA A 51 0.41 3.41 0.60
CA ALA A 51 -0.71 3.89 1.41
C ALA A 51 -1.79 2.82 1.57
N LEU A 52 -2.09 2.07 0.51
CA LEU A 52 -3.06 0.99 0.54
C LEU A 52 -2.67 -0.10 1.54
N TYR A 53 -1.46 -0.65 1.43
CA TYR A 53 -1.02 -1.75 2.29
C TYR A 53 -0.77 -1.32 3.73
N ASN A 54 -0.16 -0.15 3.95
CA ASN A 54 0.30 0.24 5.28
C ASN A 54 -0.68 1.11 6.06
N HIS A 55 -1.65 1.73 5.40
CA HIS A 55 -2.66 2.53 6.08
C HIS A 55 -4.06 1.96 5.88
N ILE A 56 -4.56 1.91 4.64
CA ILE A 56 -5.96 1.56 4.36
C ILE A 56 -6.30 0.14 4.83
N LEU A 57 -5.47 -0.85 4.54
CA LEU A 57 -5.65 -2.20 5.07
C LEU A 57 -5.43 -2.28 6.58
N GLY A 58 -4.52 -1.46 7.12
CA GLY A 58 -4.20 -1.46 8.54
C GLY A 58 -5.25 -0.80 9.42
N GLN A 59 -6.17 -0.02 8.86
CA GLN A 59 -7.17 0.73 9.64
C GLN A 59 -8.36 -0.10 10.09
N GLN A 60 -8.65 -1.21 9.43
CA GLN A 60 -9.80 -2.04 9.73
C GLN A 60 -9.44 -3.16 10.69
N ASP A 61 -10.34 -3.42 11.64
CA ASP A 61 -10.30 -4.62 12.45
C ASP A 61 -10.79 -5.81 11.59
N PRO A 62 -9.95 -6.84 11.38
CA PRO A 62 -10.32 -7.98 10.53
C PRO A 62 -11.44 -8.86 11.12
N GLU A 63 -11.66 -8.79 12.43
CA GLU A 63 -12.69 -9.61 13.10
C GLU A 63 -14.05 -8.93 13.08
N THR A 64 -14.09 -7.64 13.39
CA THR A 64 -15.35 -6.90 13.57
C THR A 64 -15.72 -6.02 12.36
N GLY A 65 -14.74 -5.70 11.49
CA GLY A 65 -14.91 -4.76 10.41
C GLY A 65 -14.91 -3.29 10.84
N MET A 66 -14.73 -3.01 12.13
CA MET A 66 -14.67 -1.64 12.64
C MET A 66 -13.40 -0.94 12.18
N VAL A 67 -13.40 0.39 12.15
CA VAL A 67 -12.34 1.20 11.56
C VAL A 67 -11.76 2.18 12.56
N THR A 68 -10.51 2.58 12.34
CA THR A 68 -9.84 3.59 13.16
C THR A 68 -9.98 4.98 12.54
N TYR A 69 -9.98 6.02 13.39
CA TYR A 69 -9.79 7.39 12.94
C TYR A 69 -8.32 7.63 12.59
N PHE A 70 -7.42 7.38 13.54
CA PHE A 70 -5.99 7.45 13.37
C PHE A 70 -5.35 6.06 13.32
N LEU A 71 -4.37 5.89 12.44
CA LEU A 71 -3.42 4.80 12.52
C LEU A 71 -2.18 5.31 13.26
N PRO A 72 -2.00 4.98 14.54
CA PRO A 72 -0.94 5.57 15.36
C PRO A 72 0.46 5.28 14.82
N LEU A 73 1.33 6.29 14.82
CA LEU A 73 2.73 6.17 14.39
C LEU A 73 3.72 6.22 15.58
N LEU A 74 3.23 6.39 16.79
CA LEU A 74 4.04 6.34 17.99
C LEU A 74 4.17 4.90 18.47
N SER A 75 5.40 4.48 18.75
CA SER A 75 5.67 3.16 19.36
C SER A 75 4.95 3.02 20.69
N GLY A 76 4.32 1.88 20.93
CA GLY A 76 3.52 1.61 22.13
C GLY A 76 2.08 2.13 22.09
N SER A 77 1.68 2.82 21.04
CA SER A 77 0.28 3.16 20.79
C SER A 77 -0.52 1.94 20.33
N HIS A 78 -1.84 2.02 20.44
CA HIS A 78 -2.75 1.00 19.92
C HIS A 78 -3.79 1.63 18.99
N LYS A 79 -4.44 0.81 18.20
CA LYS A 79 -5.58 1.19 17.37
C LYS A 79 -6.82 1.32 18.26
N LEU A 80 -7.57 2.39 18.07
CA LEU A 80 -8.87 2.58 18.68
C LEU A 80 -9.93 2.51 17.58
N TYR A 81 -10.75 1.47 17.64
CA TYR A 81 -11.75 1.22 16.61
C TYR A 81 -13.09 1.91 16.92
N SER A 82 -13.82 2.21 15.87
CA SER A 82 -15.20 2.71 15.96
C SER A 82 -16.12 1.69 16.65
N THR A 83 -17.19 2.18 17.25
CA THR A 83 -18.29 1.32 17.69
C THR A 83 -19.18 0.96 16.51
N LYS A 84 -19.95 -0.11 16.66
CA LYS A 84 -20.84 -0.59 15.61
C LYS A 84 -21.97 0.39 15.28
N GLU A 85 -22.48 1.13 16.27
CA GLU A 85 -23.73 1.87 16.15
C GLU A 85 -23.63 3.36 16.50
N ASN A 86 -22.55 3.78 17.21
CA ASN A 86 -22.49 5.11 17.82
C ASN A 86 -21.32 5.98 17.37
N SER A 87 -20.45 5.50 16.51
CA SER A 87 -19.34 6.30 15.98
C SER A 87 -19.71 6.93 14.64
N PHE A 88 -19.76 8.25 14.63
CA PHE A 88 -20.15 9.05 13.45
C PHE A 88 -19.01 9.94 12.97
N TRP A 89 -17.79 9.43 13.01
CA TRP A 89 -16.63 10.15 12.51
C TRP A 89 -16.60 10.17 10.99
N CYS A 90 -15.95 11.17 10.41
CA CYS A 90 -15.67 11.19 8.97
C CYS A 90 -14.95 9.92 8.50
N CYS A 91 -14.03 9.41 9.33
CA CYS A 91 -13.24 8.22 9.03
C CYS A 91 -14.05 6.91 9.04
N VAL A 92 -15.23 6.87 9.65
CA VAL A 92 -16.16 5.74 9.50
C VAL A 92 -16.72 5.72 8.07
N GLY A 93 -17.10 6.88 7.54
CA GLY A 93 -17.57 7.00 6.16
C GLY A 93 -16.48 6.67 5.13
N SER A 94 -15.30 7.27 5.26
CA SER A 94 -14.18 6.96 4.35
C SER A 94 -13.68 5.53 4.50
N GLY A 95 -13.71 4.96 5.72
CA GLY A 95 -13.37 3.58 5.98
C GLY A 95 -14.32 2.62 5.25
N PHE A 96 -15.60 2.94 5.22
CA PHE A 96 -16.59 2.18 4.48
C PHE A 96 -16.32 2.18 2.97
N GLU A 97 -16.00 3.35 2.41
CA GLU A 97 -15.70 3.49 0.98
C GLU A 97 -14.36 2.86 0.59
N ASN A 98 -13.34 2.95 1.46
CA ASN A 98 -12.00 2.46 1.16
C ASN A 98 -12.00 0.99 0.69
N HIS A 99 -12.72 0.13 1.40
CA HIS A 99 -12.73 -1.31 1.13
C HIS A 99 -13.50 -1.67 -0.15
N ALA A 100 -14.42 -0.82 -0.60
CA ALA A 100 -15.12 -0.98 -1.87
C ALA A 100 -14.29 -0.51 -3.10
N LYS A 101 -13.14 0.17 -2.89
CA LYS A 101 -12.40 0.86 -3.95
C LYS A 101 -11.08 0.20 -4.36
N TYR A 102 -10.74 -0.96 -3.82
CA TYR A 102 -9.46 -1.62 -4.12
C TYR A 102 -9.25 -1.88 -5.62
N GLY A 103 -10.33 -2.17 -6.35
CA GLY A 103 -10.28 -2.40 -7.79
C GLY A 103 -9.99 -1.18 -8.66
N GLU A 104 -10.23 0.03 -8.14
CA GLU A 104 -10.25 1.25 -8.96
C GLU A 104 -8.89 1.71 -9.49
N ALA A 105 -7.79 1.28 -8.87
CA ALA A 105 -6.43 1.72 -9.22
C ALA A 105 -5.52 0.58 -9.68
N ILE A 106 -6.06 -0.63 -9.90
CA ILE A 106 -5.24 -1.77 -10.35
C ILE A 106 -4.83 -1.56 -11.81
N TYR A 107 -5.77 -1.16 -12.66
CA TYR A 107 -5.55 -1.04 -14.10
C TYR A 107 -5.96 0.32 -14.63
N TYR A 108 -5.19 0.79 -15.60
CA TYR A 108 -5.51 1.94 -16.43
C TYR A 108 -5.24 1.61 -17.89
N HIS A 109 -5.78 2.36 -18.82
CA HIS A 109 -5.48 2.22 -20.22
C HIS A 109 -5.46 3.55 -20.96
N ASN A 110 -4.76 3.56 -22.07
CA ASN A 110 -4.83 4.62 -23.08
C ASN A 110 -4.90 3.96 -24.49
N ASN A 111 -4.83 4.74 -25.53
CA ASN A 111 -4.89 4.21 -26.91
C ASN A 111 -3.76 3.22 -27.25
N GLN A 112 -2.64 3.26 -26.52
CA GLN A 112 -1.46 2.45 -26.80
C GLN A 112 -1.45 1.13 -26.03
N GLY A 113 -2.02 1.08 -24.83
CA GLY A 113 -1.94 -0.12 -24.00
C GLY A 113 -2.64 -0.04 -22.66
N ILE A 114 -2.49 -1.12 -21.90
CA ILE A 114 -3.00 -1.29 -20.56
C ILE A 114 -1.85 -1.19 -19.55
N TYR A 115 -2.07 -0.43 -18.47
CA TYR A 115 -1.16 -0.26 -17.35
C TYR A 115 -1.60 -1.12 -16.19
N VAL A 116 -0.66 -1.86 -15.61
CA VAL A 116 -0.85 -2.61 -14.37
C VAL A 116 -0.13 -1.87 -13.25
N ASN A 117 -0.87 -1.24 -12.35
CA ASN A 117 -0.34 -0.42 -11.29
C ASN A 117 -0.21 -1.17 -9.96
N LEU A 118 -1.18 -2.02 -9.63
CA LEU A 118 -1.17 -2.76 -8.38
C LEU A 118 -1.16 -4.27 -8.64
N PHE A 119 -0.44 -5.00 -7.80
CA PHE A 119 -0.34 -6.44 -7.89
C PHE A 119 -1.36 -7.08 -6.94
N ILE A 120 -2.62 -7.11 -7.38
CA ILE A 120 -3.78 -7.63 -6.65
C ILE A 120 -4.47 -8.66 -7.53
N PRO A 121 -4.82 -9.87 -7.02
CA PRO A 121 -5.54 -10.87 -7.79
C PRO A 121 -6.82 -10.29 -8.37
N SER A 122 -6.95 -10.28 -9.68
CA SER A 122 -8.04 -9.58 -10.35
C SER A 122 -8.12 -9.90 -11.84
N GLN A 123 -9.20 -9.48 -12.47
CA GLN A 123 -9.39 -9.57 -13.90
C GLN A 123 -9.88 -8.23 -14.45
N VAL A 124 -9.34 -7.82 -15.59
CA VAL A 124 -9.85 -6.68 -16.34
C VAL A 124 -10.15 -7.09 -17.78
N THR A 125 -11.31 -6.66 -18.28
CA THR A 125 -11.71 -6.87 -19.67
C THR A 125 -11.73 -5.53 -20.39
N TRP A 126 -10.86 -5.39 -21.39
CA TRP A 126 -10.82 -4.25 -22.30
C TRP A 126 -11.68 -4.57 -23.52
N LYS A 127 -12.96 -4.23 -23.43
CA LYS A 127 -13.98 -4.60 -24.42
C LYS A 127 -13.66 -4.11 -25.83
N GLU A 128 -13.19 -2.86 -25.96
CA GLU A 128 -12.87 -2.24 -27.27
C GLU A 128 -11.72 -2.94 -27.99
N LYS A 129 -10.86 -3.62 -27.26
CA LYS A 129 -9.76 -4.41 -27.82
C LYS A 129 -10.07 -5.91 -27.90
N GLY A 130 -11.16 -6.37 -27.28
CA GLY A 130 -11.46 -7.80 -27.17
C GLY A 130 -10.39 -8.58 -26.41
N LEU A 131 -9.81 -7.96 -25.35
CA LEU A 131 -8.73 -8.52 -24.56
C LEU A 131 -9.12 -8.54 -23.08
N THR A 132 -8.88 -9.67 -22.44
CA THR A 132 -8.98 -9.80 -20.97
C THR A 132 -7.61 -10.14 -20.40
N LEU A 133 -7.23 -9.48 -19.32
CA LEU A 133 -6.04 -9.75 -18.55
C LEU A 133 -6.47 -10.30 -17.19
N LEU A 134 -6.10 -11.55 -16.91
CA LEU A 134 -6.26 -12.18 -15.60
C LEU A 134 -4.95 -12.06 -14.85
N GLN A 135 -4.98 -11.53 -13.65
CA GLN A 135 -3.83 -11.41 -12.74
C GLN A 135 -3.97 -12.37 -11.57
N GLU A 136 -2.96 -13.19 -11.35
CA GLU A 136 -2.84 -14.16 -10.27
C GLU A 136 -1.57 -13.86 -9.48
N THR A 137 -1.70 -13.66 -8.18
CA THR A 137 -0.57 -13.29 -7.30
C THR A 137 -0.96 -13.50 -5.85
N GLU A 138 0.01 -13.76 -5.00
CA GLU A 138 -0.10 -13.68 -3.54
C GLU A 138 0.68 -12.47 -2.97
N PHE A 139 1.02 -11.52 -3.85
CA PHE A 139 1.70 -10.30 -3.43
C PHE A 139 0.91 -9.56 -2.32
N PRO A 140 1.55 -9.06 -1.25
CA PRO A 140 3.00 -8.95 -1.04
C PRO A 140 3.66 -10.14 -0.30
N LYS A 141 2.99 -11.29 -0.18
CA LYS A 141 3.59 -12.50 0.40
C LYS A 141 4.58 -13.16 -0.56
N GLU A 142 4.31 -13.06 -1.86
CA GLU A 142 5.21 -13.49 -2.93
C GLU A 142 5.70 -12.29 -3.74
N GLU A 143 6.90 -12.41 -4.30
CA GLU A 143 7.53 -11.39 -5.13
C GLU A 143 7.07 -11.45 -6.60
N THR A 144 6.29 -12.48 -6.95
CA THR A 144 5.92 -12.77 -8.35
C THR A 144 4.43 -12.54 -8.58
N THR A 145 4.13 -11.83 -9.66
CA THR A 145 2.77 -11.73 -10.22
C THR A 145 2.73 -12.36 -11.59
N ARG A 146 1.62 -13.05 -11.89
CA ARG A 146 1.41 -13.79 -13.14
C ARG A 146 0.18 -13.24 -13.84
N PHE A 147 0.27 -13.18 -15.15
CA PHE A 147 -0.86 -12.71 -15.97
C PHE A 147 -1.13 -13.71 -17.07
N THR A 148 -2.42 -13.95 -17.31
CA THR A 148 -2.90 -14.73 -18.47
C THR A 148 -3.74 -13.83 -19.36
N ILE A 149 -3.41 -13.79 -20.64
CA ILE A 149 -4.18 -13.08 -21.66
C ILE A 149 -5.30 -13.99 -22.17
N ARG A 150 -6.49 -13.43 -22.34
CA ARG A 150 -7.61 -14.03 -23.07
C ARG A 150 -8.00 -13.12 -24.21
N ALA A 151 -8.06 -13.67 -25.43
CA ALA A 151 -8.43 -12.92 -26.63
C ALA A 151 -8.95 -13.88 -27.71
N GLU A 152 -10.08 -13.58 -28.32
CA GLU A 152 -10.66 -14.39 -29.43
C GLU A 152 -9.80 -14.38 -30.69
N LYS A 153 -9.06 -13.29 -30.90
CA LYS A 153 -8.13 -13.09 -32.03
C LYS A 153 -6.88 -12.35 -31.53
N PRO A 154 -5.75 -12.45 -32.25
CA PRO A 154 -4.55 -11.71 -31.87
C PRO A 154 -4.79 -10.20 -31.75
N VAL A 155 -4.35 -9.59 -30.66
CA VAL A 155 -4.52 -8.16 -30.38
C VAL A 155 -3.17 -7.47 -30.24
N ARG A 156 -2.86 -6.55 -31.17
CA ARG A 156 -1.65 -5.72 -31.08
C ARG A 156 -1.84 -4.63 -30.04
N THR A 157 -1.15 -4.74 -28.91
CA THR A 157 -1.18 -3.73 -27.86
C THR A 157 0.03 -3.84 -26.94
N THR A 158 0.23 -2.85 -26.05
CA THR A 158 1.27 -2.84 -25.04
C THR A 158 0.68 -3.16 -23.68
N VAL A 159 1.31 -4.07 -22.95
CA VAL A 159 1.11 -4.23 -21.49
C VAL A 159 2.24 -3.51 -20.80
N TYR A 160 1.89 -2.48 -20.02
CA TYR A 160 2.80 -1.71 -19.19
C TYR A 160 2.74 -2.27 -17.77
N LEU A 161 3.78 -2.98 -17.34
CA LEU A 161 3.90 -3.46 -15.96
C LEU A 161 4.64 -2.40 -15.14
N ARG A 162 4.06 -1.95 -14.04
CA ARG A 162 4.79 -1.07 -13.13
C ARG A 162 6.07 -1.77 -12.67
N TYR A 163 7.18 -1.04 -12.71
CA TYR A 163 8.43 -1.42 -12.10
C TYR A 163 8.58 -0.63 -10.81
N PRO A 164 8.23 -1.22 -9.63
CA PRO A 164 8.21 -0.49 -8.38
C PRO A 164 9.56 0.14 -8.03
N SER A 165 9.55 1.32 -7.42
CA SER A 165 10.78 2.01 -7.01
C SER A 165 11.57 1.26 -5.94
N TRP A 166 10.89 0.49 -5.09
CA TRP A 166 11.49 -0.30 -4.03
C TRP A 166 12.20 -1.58 -4.53
N SER A 167 11.96 -2.04 -5.76
CA SER A 167 12.61 -3.24 -6.28
C SER A 167 13.80 -2.87 -7.16
N LYS A 168 15.01 -3.24 -6.75
CA LYS A 168 16.25 -2.94 -7.49
C LYS A 168 16.42 -3.77 -8.76
N LYS A 169 15.67 -4.87 -8.87
CA LYS A 169 15.72 -5.78 -10.03
C LYS A 169 14.32 -6.18 -10.41
N ALA A 170 14.09 -6.40 -11.70
CA ALA A 170 12.87 -7.01 -12.19
C ALA A 170 13.25 -8.13 -13.17
N GLU A 171 12.55 -9.25 -13.07
CA GLU A 171 12.62 -10.32 -14.05
C GLU A 171 11.24 -10.50 -14.68
N VAL A 172 11.20 -10.47 -16.02
CA VAL A 172 9.96 -10.64 -16.75
C VAL A 172 10.12 -11.76 -17.76
N LEU A 173 9.17 -12.68 -17.75
CA LEU A 173 9.06 -13.77 -18.71
C LEU A 173 7.75 -13.63 -19.50
N VAL A 174 7.80 -13.89 -20.81
CA VAL A 174 6.62 -14.01 -21.65
C VAL A 174 6.63 -15.40 -22.28
N ASN A 175 5.62 -16.20 -21.99
CA ASN A 175 5.54 -17.61 -22.42
C ASN A 175 6.81 -18.41 -22.06
N GLY A 176 7.32 -18.19 -20.83
CA GLY A 176 8.54 -18.83 -20.32
C GLY A 176 9.85 -18.26 -20.87
N LYS A 177 9.81 -17.32 -21.81
CA LYS A 177 11.02 -16.70 -22.37
C LYS A 177 11.31 -15.37 -21.72
N LYS A 178 12.58 -15.17 -21.32
CA LYS A 178 13.01 -13.93 -20.65
C LYS A 178 12.93 -12.72 -21.60
N VAL A 179 12.35 -11.65 -21.09
CA VAL A 179 12.29 -10.34 -21.73
C VAL A 179 13.39 -9.45 -21.14
N ALA A 180 14.13 -8.76 -22.01
CA ALA A 180 15.15 -7.82 -21.54
C ALA A 180 14.47 -6.59 -20.91
N VAL A 181 14.66 -6.39 -19.60
CA VAL A 181 14.22 -5.21 -18.88
C VAL A 181 15.30 -4.14 -18.97
N LYS A 182 15.01 -3.06 -19.70
CA LYS A 182 15.93 -1.91 -19.89
C LYS A 182 15.55 -0.73 -19.02
N GLN A 183 14.38 -0.76 -18.46
CA GLN A 183 13.80 0.30 -17.63
C GLN A 183 14.43 0.27 -16.23
N LYS A 184 14.35 1.41 -15.56
CA LYS A 184 14.81 1.57 -14.17
C LYS A 184 13.64 1.38 -13.19
N PRO A 185 13.89 1.04 -11.92
CA PRO A 185 12.89 1.16 -10.86
C PRO A 185 12.17 2.52 -10.87
N GLY A 186 10.92 2.54 -10.49
CA GLY A 186 10.09 3.75 -10.56
C GLY A 186 9.67 4.11 -11.99
N SER A 187 9.36 3.12 -12.83
CA SER A 187 8.91 3.32 -14.21
C SER A 187 7.95 2.21 -14.67
N TYR A 188 7.74 2.05 -15.97
CA TYR A 188 6.96 0.96 -16.56
C TYR A 188 7.79 0.11 -17.51
N ILE A 189 7.68 -1.21 -17.36
CA ILE A 189 8.21 -2.18 -18.32
C ILE A 189 7.17 -2.36 -19.41
N ALA A 190 7.47 -1.87 -20.61
CA ALA A 190 6.57 -1.93 -21.76
C ALA A 190 6.80 -3.19 -22.57
N ILE A 191 5.76 -4.00 -22.76
CA ILE A 191 5.79 -5.23 -23.55
C ILE A 191 4.79 -5.10 -24.69
N THR A 192 5.28 -4.79 -25.89
CA THR A 192 4.46 -4.61 -27.09
C THR A 192 4.55 -5.85 -27.99
N ARG A 193 3.41 -6.47 -28.27
CA ARG A 193 3.34 -7.62 -29.16
C ARG A 193 1.91 -7.88 -29.66
N ASP A 194 1.75 -8.84 -30.54
CA ASP A 194 0.46 -9.42 -30.89
C ASP A 194 0.12 -10.47 -29.84
N TRP A 195 -0.72 -10.09 -28.87
CA TRP A 195 -1.17 -10.97 -27.80
C TRP A 195 -2.17 -11.98 -28.33
N LYS A 196 -1.96 -13.24 -27.98
CA LYS A 196 -2.84 -14.36 -28.33
C LYS A 196 -3.50 -14.93 -27.09
N ASP A 197 -4.57 -15.67 -27.30
CA ASP A 197 -5.22 -16.40 -26.21
C ASP A 197 -4.21 -17.32 -25.50
N ASN A 198 -4.29 -17.37 -24.18
CA ASN A 198 -3.38 -18.11 -23.29
C ASN A 198 -1.91 -17.63 -23.29
N ASP A 199 -1.57 -16.48 -23.88
CA ASP A 199 -0.27 -15.87 -23.63
C ASP A 199 -0.12 -15.56 -22.13
N ARG A 200 1.09 -15.81 -21.60
CA ARG A 200 1.38 -15.64 -20.18
C ARG A 200 2.52 -14.68 -19.95
N ILE A 201 2.38 -13.84 -18.92
CA ILE A 201 3.45 -13.00 -18.41
C ILE A 201 3.72 -13.43 -16.96
N SER A 202 4.98 -13.51 -16.57
CA SER A 202 5.40 -13.61 -15.19
C SER A 202 6.36 -12.47 -14.90
N ALA A 203 6.10 -11.70 -13.84
CA ALA A 203 6.96 -10.61 -13.41
C ALA A 203 7.33 -10.79 -11.94
N THR A 204 8.64 -10.81 -11.66
CA THR A 204 9.19 -10.97 -10.31
C THR A 204 9.93 -9.72 -9.94
N TYR A 205 9.63 -9.19 -8.75
CA TYR A 205 10.18 -7.98 -8.17
C TYR A 205 10.76 -8.30 -6.79
N PRO A 206 12.06 -8.68 -6.71
CA PRO A 206 12.67 -9.03 -5.44
C PRO A 206 12.55 -7.93 -4.41
N MET A 207 12.10 -8.30 -3.22
CA MET A 207 12.00 -7.41 -2.07
C MET A 207 13.26 -7.51 -1.22
N GLN A 208 13.60 -6.42 -0.57
CA GLN A 208 14.73 -6.40 0.36
C GLN A 208 14.41 -5.44 1.50
N ILE A 209 15.10 -5.63 2.62
CA ILE A 209 14.98 -4.73 3.75
C ILE A 209 15.68 -3.42 3.42
N GLU A 210 14.99 -2.32 3.64
CA GLU A 210 15.51 -0.97 3.48
C GLU A 210 15.16 -0.12 4.69
N LEU A 211 16.02 0.86 4.98
CA LEU A 211 15.77 1.88 6.00
C LEU A 211 15.39 3.19 5.31
N GLU A 212 14.26 3.75 5.68
CA GLU A 212 13.82 5.06 5.22
C GLU A 212 13.78 6.04 6.40
N ALA A 213 14.63 7.05 6.36
CA ALA A 213 14.66 8.09 7.38
C ALA A 213 13.58 9.14 7.14
N THR A 214 13.12 9.78 8.22
CA THR A 214 12.30 10.99 8.05
C THR A 214 13.14 12.11 7.43
N PRO A 215 12.55 12.98 6.60
CA PRO A 215 13.30 14.02 5.89
C PRO A 215 14.04 15.01 6.79
N ASP A 216 13.57 15.18 8.02
CA ASP A 216 14.08 16.14 9.02
C ASP A 216 14.91 15.50 10.13
N ASN A 217 14.97 14.16 10.20
CA ASN A 217 15.75 13.48 11.23
C ASN A 217 16.25 12.11 10.75
N PRO A 218 17.54 11.98 10.40
CA PRO A 218 18.10 10.72 9.88
C PRO A 218 18.16 9.59 10.93
N ASN A 219 17.96 9.90 12.20
CA ASN A 219 17.94 8.90 13.29
C ASN A 219 16.53 8.33 13.54
N LYS A 220 15.51 8.89 12.91
CA LYS A 220 14.15 8.33 12.91
C LYS A 220 13.90 7.63 11.59
N VAL A 221 13.88 6.30 11.62
CA VAL A 221 13.79 5.45 10.44
C VAL A 221 12.59 4.53 10.51
N ALA A 222 12.00 4.25 9.37
CA ALA A 222 11.11 3.12 9.15
C ALA A 222 11.89 1.96 8.54
N LEU A 223 11.58 0.74 8.95
CA LEU A 223 12.09 -0.47 8.34
C LEU A 223 11.08 -0.93 7.29
N LEU A 224 11.54 -1.11 6.06
CA LEU A 224 10.71 -1.48 4.92
C LEU A 224 11.11 -2.83 4.36
N TYR A 225 10.14 -3.59 3.85
CA TYR A 225 10.35 -4.78 3.03
C TYR A 225 9.46 -4.68 1.79
N GLY A 226 10.05 -4.34 0.66
CA GLY A 226 9.28 -3.95 -0.52
C GLY A 226 8.34 -2.77 -0.23
N PRO A 227 7.03 -2.89 -0.47
CA PRO A 227 6.07 -1.82 -0.17
C PRO A 227 5.64 -1.77 1.30
N LEU A 228 6.01 -2.76 2.12
CA LEU A 228 5.53 -2.91 3.49
C LEU A 228 6.42 -2.17 4.48
N VAL A 229 5.78 -1.49 5.43
CA VAL A 229 6.44 -0.97 6.64
C VAL A 229 6.39 -2.06 7.70
N LEU A 230 7.56 -2.48 8.18
CA LEU A 230 7.66 -3.51 9.20
C LEU A 230 7.53 -2.92 10.60
N ALA A 231 6.84 -3.64 11.48
CA ALA A 231 6.73 -3.32 12.89
C ALA A 231 7.48 -4.37 13.73
N GLY A 232 8.27 -3.90 14.68
CA GLY A 232 8.92 -4.79 15.66
C GLY A 232 7.92 -5.25 16.72
N GLU A 233 7.73 -6.56 16.84
CA GLU A 233 6.97 -7.13 17.96
C GLU A 233 7.80 -7.05 19.23
N ARG A 234 7.25 -6.38 20.26
CA ARG A 234 7.97 -6.06 21.49
C ARG A 234 7.38 -6.72 22.73
N GLY A 235 6.37 -7.57 22.55
CA GLY A 235 5.63 -8.16 23.65
C GLY A 235 4.69 -7.16 24.33
N THR A 236 3.96 -7.68 25.28
CA THR A 236 2.94 -6.94 26.06
C THR A 236 3.18 -7.01 27.57
N GLU A 237 4.37 -7.45 27.98
CA GLU A 237 4.70 -7.62 29.39
C GLU A 237 4.62 -6.29 30.14
N GLY A 238 3.87 -6.25 31.24
CA GLY A 238 3.63 -5.04 32.01
C GLY A 238 2.66 -4.04 31.39
N MET A 239 2.09 -4.32 30.23
CA MET A 239 1.07 -3.48 29.60
C MET A 239 -0.33 -3.88 30.09
N GLN A 240 -1.15 -2.88 30.41
CA GLN A 240 -2.60 -3.13 30.54
C GLN A 240 -3.21 -3.18 29.13
N ALA A 241 -4.06 -4.17 28.88
CA ALA A 241 -4.80 -4.23 27.64
C ALA A 241 -5.72 -3.00 27.51
N PRO A 242 -5.54 -2.14 26.51
CA PRO A 242 -6.43 -1.00 26.34
C PRO A 242 -7.79 -1.46 25.83
N ALA A 243 -8.82 -0.64 26.06
CA ALA A 243 -10.10 -0.84 25.41
C ALA A 243 -9.93 -0.71 23.90
N PRO A 244 -10.30 -1.70 23.10
CA PRO A 244 -10.07 -1.67 21.65
C PRO A 244 -11.05 -0.75 20.91
N PHE A 245 -12.18 -0.41 21.54
CA PHE A 245 -13.23 0.39 20.93
C PHE A 245 -13.36 1.76 21.60
N SER A 246 -13.75 2.75 20.81
CA SER A 246 -14.06 4.08 21.30
C SER A 246 -15.21 4.09 22.31
N ASN A 247 -15.26 5.14 23.12
CA ASN A 247 -16.36 5.37 24.06
C ASN A 247 -17.15 6.60 23.63
N PRO A 248 -18.33 6.44 22.98
CA PRO A 248 -19.12 7.55 22.48
C PRO A 248 -19.67 8.50 23.55
N ALA A 249 -19.54 8.14 24.84
CA ALA A 249 -19.83 9.06 25.96
C ALA A 249 -18.76 10.13 26.15
N HIS A 250 -17.60 9.98 25.55
CA HIS A 250 -16.50 10.92 25.64
C HIS A 250 -16.44 11.79 24.36
N TYR A 251 -16.20 13.08 24.55
CA TYR A 251 -15.91 13.97 23.43
C TYR A 251 -14.59 13.57 22.75
N ASN A 252 -14.59 13.52 21.42
CA ASN A 252 -13.42 13.04 20.65
C ASN A 252 -12.94 11.65 21.08
N ASP A 253 -13.84 10.71 21.17
CA ASP A 253 -13.62 9.34 21.63
C ASP A 253 -12.69 8.51 20.73
N TYR A 254 -12.25 9.05 19.59
CA TYR A 254 -11.28 8.44 18.67
C TYR A 254 -9.82 8.75 19.01
N TYR A 255 -9.54 9.55 20.04
CA TYR A 255 -8.19 9.79 20.51
C TYR A 255 -7.71 8.67 21.43
N THR A 256 -6.50 8.19 21.18
CA THR A 256 -5.82 7.26 22.06
C THR A 256 -4.98 8.01 23.08
N TYR A 257 -5.35 7.93 24.33
CA TYR A 257 -4.65 8.61 25.41
C TYR A 257 -3.67 7.66 26.13
N ASN A 258 -2.45 8.14 26.35
CA ASN A 258 -1.47 7.63 27.29
C ASN A 258 -1.16 6.13 27.28
N PHE A 259 -0.04 5.77 26.66
CA PHE A 259 0.49 4.43 26.68
C PHE A 259 1.78 4.35 27.46
N HIS A 260 1.92 3.27 28.22
CA HIS A 260 3.18 2.89 28.82
C HIS A 260 4.04 2.24 27.73
N VAL A 261 5.11 2.92 27.36
CA VAL A 261 6.14 2.35 26.51
C VAL A 261 7.13 1.64 27.43
N PRO A 262 7.39 0.32 27.29
CA PRO A 262 8.42 -0.36 28.05
C PRO A 262 9.75 0.38 27.98
N ALA A 263 10.39 0.58 29.12
CA ALA A 263 11.48 1.55 29.31
C ALA A 263 12.75 1.27 28.49
N ASP A 264 12.99 0.06 28.00
CA ASP A 264 14.20 -0.27 27.26
C ASP A 264 13.96 -0.71 25.83
N LEU A 265 13.80 0.30 24.96
CA LEU A 265 13.62 0.12 23.53
C LEU A 265 14.96 0.05 22.77
N ARG A 266 16.07 0.43 23.39
CA ARG A 266 17.34 0.68 22.71
C ARG A 266 18.16 -0.57 22.37
N THR A 267 17.85 -1.70 23.00
CA THR A 267 18.66 -2.92 22.87
C THR A 267 18.01 -4.05 22.07
N SER A 268 16.80 -3.90 21.56
CA SER A 268 15.95 -5.03 21.17
C SER A 268 15.83 -5.31 19.68
N LEU A 269 16.35 -4.45 18.80
CA LEU A 269 16.32 -4.71 17.36
C LEU A 269 17.77 -4.71 16.81
N LYS A 270 18.28 -5.90 16.51
CA LYS A 270 19.45 -6.06 15.64
C LYS A 270 18.92 -6.49 14.28
N VAL A 271 19.09 -5.64 13.28
CA VAL A 271 18.79 -5.99 11.89
C VAL A 271 20.06 -6.50 11.25
N ASP A 272 20.09 -7.77 10.89
CA ASP A 272 21.14 -8.28 10.02
C ASP A 272 20.75 -8.00 8.56
N MET A 273 21.33 -6.95 8.00
CA MET A 273 21.07 -6.54 6.61
C MET A 273 21.65 -7.53 5.58
N LYS A 274 22.41 -8.52 5.99
CA LYS A 274 22.97 -9.55 5.09
C LYS A 274 22.09 -10.80 5.04
N HIS A 275 21.33 -11.05 6.10
CA HIS A 275 20.42 -12.19 6.23
C HIS A 275 19.07 -11.67 6.82
N PRO A 276 18.23 -11.01 6.00
CA PRO A 276 16.96 -10.47 6.43
C PRO A 276 15.92 -11.57 6.76
#